data_71f1531ef4eda76f51ce8565c55c0512
#
_entry.id   71f1531ef4eda76f51ce8565c55c0512
#
_cell.length_a   1.000
_cell.length_b   1.000
_cell.length_c   1.000
_cell.angle_alpha   90.00
_cell.angle_beta   90.00
_cell.angle_gamma   90.00
#
_symmetry.space_group_name_H-M   'P 1'
#
loop_
_entity.id
_entity.type
_entity.pdbx_description
1 polymer ?
#
loop_
_entity_poly.entity_id
_entity_poly.type
_entity_poly.pdbx_seq_one_letter_code
_entity_poly.pdbx_strand_id
1 'polypeptide(L)'
;MRFGFIVVTLCSFSISIHGVSLLKKMDFSPPETWSVEPSDALTFGTGHAGVALSKTETVVFEHRIKPGQPTQYALMNHFWSTCTPAAEATLLVRYYVDGETTPSIEFEPPLAVGVGFDDSAAPWGTKWFGIGAGKGQGQAWFHNFKIPFQNSVRVTVQATTTPEAGGFYIILRGGLFDTDQLKIGDVALPPNARLRLEKYAGPLKPLEVLDVANIPTGNSGLLFMSTLAVNNSGVGSLNFLEGCFHMYDPPTQQFPGTLLSTGTEDYYDSGWYFNAGEFRMPVSGFTHIKVEKNLTEWSAYRFHEQDPVRFRDGFRFTWRCGDEVSKDPGVGKCYTQSGGNVVGSPTCEWVQSYAWVYVWPNKN
;
A
#
# COMPACT_ATOMS: atom_id res chain seq x y z
N MET A 1 68.81 9.41 -6.39
CA MET A 1 67.42 9.22 -6.85
C MET A 1 66.63 10.49 -6.47
N ARG A 2 66.30 11.28 -7.47
CA ARG A 2 65.57 12.54 -7.26
C ARG A 2 64.08 12.28 -7.45
N PHE A 3 63.27 12.52 -6.42
CA PHE A 3 61.79 12.52 -6.50
C PHE A 3 61.35 13.89 -7.06
N GLY A 4 60.71 13.87 -8.22
CA GLY A 4 60.04 15.04 -8.77
C GLY A 4 58.61 15.15 -8.25
N PHE A 5 58.31 16.28 -7.64
CA PHE A 5 56.92 16.66 -7.28
C PHE A 5 56.21 17.18 -8.53
N ILE A 6 55.11 16.57 -8.91
CA ILE A 6 54.16 17.11 -9.90
C ILE A 6 53.18 17.96 -9.15
N VAL A 7 53.24 19.28 -9.38
CA VAL A 7 52.20 20.23 -8.90
C VAL A 7 51.05 20.19 -9.92
N VAL A 8 49.90 19.69 -9.54
CA VAL A 8 48.67 19.78 -10.33
C VAL A 8 48.00 21.12 -9.97
N THR A 9 48.09 22.10 -10.89
CA THR A 9 47.35 23.35 -10.79
C THR A 9 45.88 23.11 -11.11
N LEU A 10 45.01 23.19 -10.10
CA LEU A 10 43.59 23.23 -10.27
C LEU A 10 43.16 24.57 -10.86
N CYS A 11 42.81 24.58 -12.15
CA CYS A 11 42.10 25.70 -12.75
C CYS A 11 40.69 25.77 -12.25
N SER A 12 40.37 26.68 -11.36
CA SER A 12 39.04 27.07 -10.94
C SER A 12 38.35 27.80 -12.11
N PHE A 13 37.46 27.14 -12.84
CA PHE A 13 36.52 27.80 -13.73
C PHE A 13 35.35 28.32 -12.91
N SER A 14 35.37 29.66 -12.63
CA SER A 14 34.18 30.34 -12.11
C SER A 14 33.23 30.61 -13.27
N ILE A 15 32.18 29.77 -13.40
CA ILE A 15 31.06 30.07 -14.29
C ILE A 15 30.15 31.05 -13.52
N SER A 16 30.23 32.31 -13.84
CA SER A 16 29.27 33.32 -13.38
C SER A 16 27.98 33.17 -14.21
N ILE A 17 27.03 32.41 -13.67
CA ILE A 17 25.69 32.40 -14.23
C ILE A 17 24.97 33.63 -13.70
N HIS A 18 24.79 34.63 -14.56
CA HIS A 18 23.84 35.71 -14.34
C HIS A 18 22.42 35.09 -14.48
N GLY A 19 22.00 34.40 -13.46
CA GLY A 19 20.64 33.87 -13.34
C GLY A 19 19.74 35.03 -12.94
N VAL A 20 18.93 35.48 -13.87
CA VAL A 20 17.75 36.29 -13.60
C VAL A 20 16.91 35.55 -12.57
N SER A 21 16.85 36.11 -11.36
CA SER A 21 15.94 35.69 -10.31
C SER A 21 14.52 36.03 -10.73
N LEU A 22 13.93 35.15 -11.52
CA LEU A 22 12.48 35.08 -11.75
C LEU A 22 11.84 34.12 -10.74
N LEU A 23 12.19 34.28 -9.47
CA LEU A 23 11.32 33.84 -8.40
C LEU A 23 10.15 34.85 -8.32
N LYS A 24 9.19 34.76 -9.26
CA LYS A 24 7.85 35.19 -8.96
C LYS A 24 7.49 34.51 -7.64
N LYS A 25 7.21 35.30 -6.60
CA LYS A 25 6.53 34.82 -5.42
C LYS A 25 5.28 34.11 -5.93
N MET A 26 5.31 32.76 -5.99
CA MET A 26 4.11 31.99 -6.20
C MET A 26 3.26 32.25 -4.95
N ASP A 27 2.13 32.84 -5.17
CA ASP A 27 1.11 33.03 -4.13
C ASP A 27 0.53 31.66 -3.83
N PHE A 28 0.96 31.06 -2.73
CA PHE A 28 0.47 29.77 -2.23
C PHE A 28 -0.83 29.94 -1.41
N SER A 29 -1.67 30.87 -1.77
CA SER A 29 -3.03 30.88 -1.23
C SER A 29 -3.65 29.52 -1.49
N PRO A 30 -4.27 28.85 -0.47
CA PRO A 30 -4.95 27.60 -0.71
C PRO A 30 -6.00 27.84 -1.81
N PRO A 31 -6.06 27.01 -2.83
CA PRO A 31 -7.00 27.19 -3.90
C PRO A 31 -8.42 27.21 -3.34
N GLU A 32 -9.17 28.20 -3.73
CA GLU A 32 -10.62 28.24 -3.54
C GLU A 32 -11.19 26.90 -4.03
N THR A 33 -12.11 26.33 -3.25
CA THR A 33 -12.77 25.03 -3.47
C THR A 33 -12.75 24.54 -4.91
N TRP A 34 -11.98 23.46 -5.17
CA TRP A 34 -11.84 22.82 -6.48
C TRP A 34 -13.15 22.14 -6.90
N SER A 35 -14.16 22.89 -7.30
CA SER A 35 -15.30 22.34 -8.02
C SER A 35 -14.88 22.20 -9.48
N VAL A 36 -14.48 21.03 -9.91
CA VAL A 36 -14.29 20.77 -11.35
C VAL A 36 -15.66 20.58 -11.96
N GLU A 37 -16.02 21.48 -12.91
CA GLU A 37 -17.21 21.30 -13.72
C GLU A 37 -17.20 19.92 -14.40
N PRO A 38 -18.35 19.25 -14.52
CA PRO A 38 -18.42 17.97 -15.22
C PRO A 38 -17.81 18.05 -16.60
N SER A 39 -16.84 17.19 -16.89
CA SER A 39 -16.10 17.16 -18.13
C SER A 39 -16.45 15.92 -18.95
N ASP A 40 -16.46 16.04 -20.26
CA ASP A 40 -16.57 14.94 -21.23
C ASP A 40 -15.20 14.46 -21.75
N ALA A 41 -14.11 14.97 -21.16
CA ALA A 41 -12.77 14.53 -21.49
C ALA A 41 -12.56 13.06 -21.13
N LEU A 42 -11.97 12.28 -22.06
CA LEU A 42 -11.68 10.86 -21.85
C LEU A 42 -10.55 10.63 -20.84
N THR A 43 -9.73 11.64 -20.58
CA THR A 43 -8.65 11.59 -19.58
C THR A 43 -8.73 12.82 -18.70
N PHE A 44 -8.63 12.62 -17.41
CA PHE A 44 -8.66 13.69 -16.42
C PHE A 44 -7.56 13.48 -15.37
N GLY A 45 -7.29 14.50 -14.61
CA GLY A 45 -6.30 14.44 -13.54
C GLY A 45 -5.84 15.81 -13.11
N THR A 46 -4.92 15.82 -12.15
CA THR A 46 -4.30 17.04 -11.61
C THR A 46 -2.87 16.79 -11.19
N GLY A 47 -2.10 17.86 -11.07
CA GLY A 47 -0.80 17.86 -10.44
C GLY A 47 -0.66 19.11 -9.56
N HIS A 48 -0.22 18.94 -8.35
CA HIS A 48 0.03 20.01 -7.39
C HIS A 48 1.46 19.99 -6.90
N ALA A 49 2.09 21.15 -6.89
CA ALA A 49 3.40 21.38 -6.32
C ALA A 49 3.26 22.20 -5.03
N GLY A 50 3.82 21.71 -3.94
CA GLY A 50 3.87 22.46 -2.68
C GLY A 50 2.54 22.59 -1.96
N VAL A 51 1.69 21.57 -2.00
CA VAL A 51 0.48 21.53 -1.17
C VAL A 51 0.86 21.60 0.30
N ALA A 52 0.29 22.54 1.04
CA ALA A 52 0.50 22.63 2.48
C ALA A 52 -0.23 21.47 3.17
N LEU A 53 0.52 20.56 3.78
CA LEU A 53 -0.04 19.54 4.63
C LEU A 53 -0.44 20.13 5.98
N SER A 54 -1.63 19.80 6.45
CA SER A 54 -2.12 20.20 7.76
C SER A 54 -2.90 19.05 8.42
N LYS A 55 -3.23 19.21 9.70
CA LYS A 55 -4.13 18.29 10.42
C LYS A 55 -5.58 18.36 9.91
N THR A 56 -5.92 19.40 9.16
CA THR A 56 -7.21 19.50 8.49
C THR A 56 -7.15 18.78 7.16
N GLU A 57 -8.12 17.94 6.91
CA GLU A 57 -8.27 17.25 5.63
C GLU A 57 -8.48 18.27 4.50
N THR A 58 -7.69 18.15 3.45
CA THR A 58 -7.68 19.06 2.30
C THR A 58 -8.01 18.32 1.02
N VAL A 59 -8.99 18.78 0.28
CA VAL A 59 -9.32 18.27 -1.06
C VAL A 59 -8.19 18.64 -2.03
N VAL A 60 -7.61 17.65 -2.70
CA VAL A 60 -6.58 17.85 -3.74
C VAL A 60 -7.08 17.53 -5.14
N PHE A 61 -8.19 16.80 -5.23
CA PHE A 61 -8.83 16.49 -6.51
C PHE A 61 -10.29 16.11 -6.31
N GLU A 62 -11.14 16.59 -7.21
CA GLU A 62 -12.52 16.12 -7.37
C GLU A 62 -12.85 16.02 -8.86
N HIS A 63 -13.51 14.92 -9.24
CA HIS A 63 -14.03 14.73 -10.59
C HIS A 63 -15.44 14.18 -10.56
N ARG A 64 -16.29 14.69 -11.42
CA ARG A 64 -17.68 14.23 -11.60
C ARG A 64 -17.92 13.88 -13.05
N ILE A 65 -18.54 12.74 -13.30
CA ILE A 65 -18.97 12.34 -14.63
C ILE A 65 -20.16 13.18 -15.04
N LYS A 66 -20.11 13.68 -16.28
CA LYS A 66 -21.23 14.46 -16.86
C LYS A 66 -22.45 13.55 -17.05
N PRO A 67 -23.64 13.93 -16.59
CA PRO A 67 -24.84 13.15 -16.81
C PRO A 67 -25.08 12.87 -18.30
N GLY A 68 -25.41 11.61 -18.62
CA GLY A 68 -25.66 11.17 -19.99
C GLY A 68 -24.41 10.88 -20.82
N GLN A 69 -23.23 10.98 -20.25
CA GLN A 69 -21.99 10.59 -20.95
C GLN A 69 -21.94 9.07 -21.12
N PRO A 70 -21.76 8.57 -22.35
CA PRO A 70 -21.64 7.12 -22.60
C PRO A 70 -20.28 6.65 -22.12
N THR A 71 -20.24 6.17 -20.88
CA THR A 71 -19.04 5.52 -20.33
C THR A 71 -19.45 4.26 -19.60
N GLN A 72 -18.70 3.20 -19.81
CA GLN A 72 -18.89 1.94 -19.10
C GLN A 72 -18.18 1.97 -17.74
N TYR A 73 -17.00 2.61 -17.71
CA TYR A 73 -16.16 2.73 -16.53
C TYR A 73 -15.49 4.09 -16.46
N ALA A 74 -15.46 4.64 -15.27
CA ALA A 74 -14.51 5.66 -14.89
C ALA A 74 -13.54 5.09 -13.87
N LEU A 75 -12.28 5.40 -14.04
CA LEU A 75 -11.20 4.90 -13.17
C LEU A 75 -10.29 6.03 -12.73
N MET A 76 -9.93 6.10 -11.46
CA MET A 76 -8.62 6.61 -11.09
C MET A 76 -7.62 5.47 -11.30
N ASN A 77 -6.50 5.73 -11.97
CA ASN A 77 -5.56 4.69 -12.37
C ASN A 77 -4.09 5.10 -12.24
N HIS A 78 -3.83 6.25 -11.68
CA HIS A 78 -2.48 6.68 -11.35
C HIS A 78 -2.49 7.64 -10.15
N PHE A 79 -1.65 7.33 -9.19
CA PHE A 79 -1.27 8.17 -8.06
C PHE A 79 0.25 8.23 -8.02
N TRP A 80 0.80 9.42 -7.86
CA TRP A 80 2.20 9.65 -7.55
C TRP A 80 2.31 10.75 -6.52
N SER A 81 3.16 10.58 -5.54
CA SER A 81 3.44 11.62 -4.54
C SER A 81 4.88 11.59 -4.07
N THR A 82 5.36 12.73 -3.62
CA THR A 82 6.60 12.88 -2.87
C THR A 82 6.48 14.02 -1.87
N CYS A 83 7.22 13.94 -0.80
CA CYS A 83 7.30 14.98 0.22
C CYS A 83 8.64 14.90 0.95
N THR A 84 8.90 15.82 1.86
CA THR A 84 10.06 15.71 2.75
C THR A 84 9.91 14.50 3.68
N PRO A 85 11.00 13.86 4.15
CA PRO A 85 10.95 12.69 5.02
C PRO A 85 10.07 12.88 6.27
N ALA A 86 10.12 14.05 6.88
CA ALA A 86 9.31 14.36 8.05
C ALA A 86 7.80 14.45 7.75
N ALA A 87 7.43 14.93 6.55
CA ALA A 87 6.03 14.97 6.11
C ALA A 87 5.53 13.60 5.65
N GLU A 88 6.42 12.76 5.13
CA GLU A 88 6.15 11.40 4.65
C GLU A 88 5.53 10.51 5.73
N ALA A 89 6.14 10.46 6.90
CA ALA A 89 5.70 9.65 8.03
C ALA A 89 4.32 10.05 8.59
N THR A 90 3.72 11.11 8.06
CA THR A 90 2.46 11.65 8.57
C THR A 90 1.37 11.76 7.51
N LEU A 91 1.71 11.49 6.25
CA LEU A 91 0.78 11.68 5.13
C LEU A 91 -0.28 10.59 5.08
N LEU A 92 -1.53 11.03 5.06
CA LEU A 92 -2.69 10.18 4.86
C LEU A 92 -3.45 10.63 3.62
N VAL A 93 -3.71 9.69 2.71
CA VAL A 93 -4.44 9.93 1.46
C VAL A 93 -5.77 9.19 1.50
N ARG A 94 -6.86 9.84 1.08
CA ARG A 94 -8.19 9.23 1.03
C ARG A 94 -8.84 9.37 -0.33
N TYR A 95 -9.57 8.34 -0.73
CA TYR A 95 -10.49 8.37 -1.86
C TYR A 95 -11.92 8.16 -1.36
N TYR A 96 -12.77 9.07 -1.78
CA TYR A 96 -14.23 9.02 -1.59
C TYR A 96 -14.87 8.77 -2.96
N VAL A 97 -15.50 7.64 -3.11
CA VAL A 97 -16.07 7.18 -4.38
C VAL A 97 -17.57 7.34 -4.36
N ASP A 98 -18.12 7.90 -5.46
CA ASP A 98 -19.57 7.99 -5.68
C ASP A 98 -20.37 8.67 -4.54
N GLY A 99 -19.79 9.72 -3.93
CA GLY A 99 -20.44 10.49 -2.89
C GLY A 99 -20.34 9.91 -1.48
N GLU A 100 -19.44 8.98 -1.25
CA GLU A 100 -19.14 8.44 0.09
C GLU A 100 -18.89 9.57 1.10
N THR A 101 -19.37 9.38 2.33
CA THR A 101 -19.08 10.24 3.49
C THR A 101 -17.91 9.71 4.32
N THR A 102 -17.69 8.40 4.28
CA THR A 102 -16.52 7.72 4.85
C THR A 102 -15.71 7.15 3.69
N PRO A 103 -14.39 7.38 3.63
CA PRO A 103 -13.60 6.92 2.49
C PRO A 103 -13.51 5.39 2.47
N SER A 104 -13.74 4.80 1.30
CA SER A 104 -13.50 3.37 1.08
C SER A 104 -12.01 3.02 0.95
N ILE A 105 -11.17 4.02 0.71
CA ILE A 105 -9.72 3.88 0.62
C ILE A 105 -9.07 5.00 1.44
N GLU A 106 -8.28 4.61 2.44
CA GLU A 106 -7.47 5.52 3.24
C GLU A 106 -6.13 4.87 3.54
N PHE A 107 -5.02 5.45 3.08
CA PHE A 107 -3.71 4.84 3.17
C PHE A 107 -2.57 5.83 3.43
N GLU A 108 -1.50 5.30 3.99
CA GLU A 108 -0.17 5.91 4.06
C GLU A 108 0.62 5.44 2.84
N PRO A 109 1.19 6.34 2.01
CA PRO A 109 1.82 5.96 0.75
C PRO A 109 2.93 4.89 0.85
N PRO A 110 3.83 4.90 1.85
CA PRO A 110 4.84 3.85 1.97
C PRO A 110 4.22 2.46 2.11
N LEU A 111 3.27 2.28 3.03
CA LEU A 111 2.64 0.98 3.27
C LEU A 111 1.77 0.53 2.10
N ALA A 112 1.16 1.47 1.37
CA ALA A 112 0.38 1.17 0.16
C ALA A 112 1.23 0.55 -0.96
N VAL A 113 2.54 0.79 -0.95
CA VAL A 113 3.50 0.16 -1.88
C VAL A 113 4.31 -0.96 -1.21
N GLY A 114 3.83 -1.47 -0.07
CA GLY A 114 4.44 -2.61 0.62
C GLY A 114 5.72 -2.29 1.37
N VAL A 115 5.97 -1.02 1.69
CA VAL A 115 7.14 -0.56 2.44
C VAL A 115 6.69 -0.07 3.80
N GLY A 116 6.91 -0.88 4.82
CA GLY A 116 6.57 -0.50 6.21
C GLY A 116 7.66 0.33 6.89
N PHE A 117 8.85 0.35 6.31
CA PHE A 117 10.06 1.02 6.81
C PHE A 117 10.84 1.63 5.66
N ASP A 118 11.98 2.26 5.93
CA ASP A 118 12.85 2.77 4.88
C ASP A 118 13.29 1.64 3.94
N ASP A 119 13.28 1.89 2.64
CA ASP A 119 13.75 0.97 1.63
C ASP A 119 15.02 1.48 0.93
N SER A 120 16.16 0.90 1.31
CA SER A 120 17.46 1.28 0.75
C SER A 120 17.67 0.83 -0.70
N ALA A 121 16.83 -0.05 -1.23
CA ALA A 121 16.92 -0.55 -2.60
C ALA A 121 16.21 0.36 -3.63
N ALA A 122 15.52 1.40 -3.18
CA ALA A 122 14.91 2.36 -4.10
C ALA A 122 15.95 2.96 -5.09
N PRO A 123 15.62 3.20 -6.39
CA PRO A 123 14.28 3.09 -6.96
C PRO A 123 13.95 1.68 -7.45
N TRP A 124 12.70 1.28 -7.31
CA TRP A 124 12.19 0.06 -7.91
C TRP A 124 10.68 0.17 -8.16
N GLY A 125 10.13 -0.70 -8.98
CA GLY A 125 8.71 -0.72 -9.23
C GLY A 125 8.24 -1.96 -9.97
N THR A 126 6.97 -2.26 -9.78
CA THR A 126 6.18 -3.21 -10.56
C THR A 126 5.28 -2.44 -11.52
N LYS A 127 4.44 -3.14 -12.30
CA LYS A 127 3.40 -2.46 -13.09
C LYS A 127 2.33 -1.78 -12.24
N TRP A 128 2.20 -2.19 -10.97
CA TRP A 128 1.15 -1.72 -10.10
C TRP A 128 1.57 -0.63 -9.14
N PHE A 129 2.82 -0.63 -8.68
CA PHE A 129 3.32 0.38 -7.77
C PHE A 129 4.85 0.39 -7.72
N GLY A 130 5.40 1.37 -7.03
CA GLY A 130 6.84 1.44 -6.80
C GLY A 130 7.26 2.68 -6.02
N ILE A 131 8.58 2.75 -5.84
CA ILE A 131 9.27 3.82 -5.11
C ILE A 131 10.28 4.48 -6.05
N GLY A 132 10.20 5.79 -6.18
CA GLY A 132 11.24 6.62 -6.76
C GLY A 132 12.31 6.92 -5.72
N ALA A 133 13.56 7.03 -6.15
CA ALA A 133 14.65 7.42 -5.25
C ALA A 133 14.70 8.93 -5.07
N GLY A 134 14.83 9.34 -3.83
CA GLY A 134 15.20 10.70 -3.46
C GLY A 134 16.29 10.65 -2.42
N LYS A 135 17.53 10.38 -2.83
CA LYS A 135 18.66 10.24 -1.89
C LYS A 135 18.83 11.50 -1.04
N GLY A 136 18.45 11.41 0.25
CA GLY A 136 18.46 12.53 1.19
C GLY A 136 17.40 13.61 0.98
N GLN A 137 16.42 13.37 0.10
CA GLN A 137 15.37 14.33 -0.25
C GLN A 137 13.94 13.83 0.06
N GLY A 138 13.78 12.65 0.66
CA GLY A 138 12.52 11.94 0.75
C GLY A 138 12.31 11.02 -0.44
N GLN A 139 11.37 10.11 -0.29
CA GLN A 139 11.02 9.14 -1.32
C GLN A 139 9.83 9.63 -2.13
N ALA A 140 9.65 9.04 -3.30
CA ALA A 140 8.45 9.22 -4.10
C ALA A 140 7.76 7.86 -4.23
N TRP A 141 6.44 7.85 -4.11
CA TRP A 141 5.63 6.64 -4.24
C TRP A 141 4.65 6.80 -5.37
N PHE A 142 4.39 5.72 -6.06
CA PHE A 142 3.33 5.68 -7.05
C PHE A 142 2.57 4.36 -6.98
N HIS A 143 1.30 4.40 -7.35
CA HIS A 143 0.53 3.21 -7.71
C HIS A 143 -0.35 3.46 -8.93
N ASN A 144 -0.61 2.37 -9.66
CA ASN A 144 -1.46 2.33 -10.84
C ASN A 144 -2.71 1.45 -10.58
N PHE A 145 -3.19 1.44 -9.33
CA PHE A 145 -4.37 0.67 -8.97
C PHE A 145 -5.58 1.22 -9.71
N LYS A 146 -6.41 0.31 -10.19
CA LYS A 146 -7.65 0.67 -10.87
C LYS A 146 -8.73 0.91 -9.83
N ILE A 147 -9.09 2.17 -9.60
CA ILE A 147 -10.13 2.56 -8.63
C ILE A 147 -11.37 2.96 -9.42
N PRO A 148 -12.34 2.03 -9.62
CA PRO A 148 -13.54 2.30 -10.41
C PRO A 148 -14.53 3.16 -9.65
N PHE A 149 -15.20 4.06 -10.38
CA PHE A 149 -16.31 4.87 -9.89
C PHE A 149 -17.35 5.08 -10.99
N GLN A 150 -18.59 5.44 -10.62
CA GLN A 150 -19.71 5.64 -11.56
C GLN A 150 -20.11 7.11 -11.71
N ASN A 151 -20.03 7.89 -10.64
CA ASN A 151 -20.54 9.26 -10.64
C ASN A 151 -19.46 10.28 -10.30
N SER A 152 -18.67 10.00 -9.28
CA SER A 152 -17.68 10.96 -8.79
C SER A 152 -16.55 10.30 -8.01
N VAL A 153 -15.42 10.97 -7.97
CA VAL A 153 -14.33 10.67 -7.05
C VAL A 153 -13.80 11.95 -6.45
N ARG A 154 -13.54 11.93 -5.14
CA ARG A 154 -12.86 13.00 -4.41
C ARG A 154 -11.64 12.42 -3.73
N VAL A 155 -10.50 13.09 -3.88
CA VAL A 155 -9.24 12.70 -3.23
C VAL A 155 -8.83 13.80 -2.26
N THR A 156 -8.48 13.40 -1.05
CA THR A 156 -8.04 14.31 0.00
C THR A 156 -6.71 13.86 0.58
N VAL A 157 -6.02 14.80 1.22
CA VAL A 157 -4.79 14.56 1.98
C VAL A 157 -4.88 15.19 3.35
N GLN A 158 -4.19 14.59 4.31
CA GLN A 158 -4.12 15.07 5.68
C GLN A 158 -2.79 14.66 6.30
N ALA A 159 -2.27 15.48 7.22
CA ALA A 159 -1.18 15.06 8.09
C ALA A 159 -1.72 14.49 9.40
N THR A 160 -1.26 13.32 9.82
CA THR A 160 -1.65 12.70 11.10
C THR A 160 -1.03 13.40 12.30
N THR A 161 0.14 14.02 12.11
CA THR A 161 0.82 14.86 13.12
C THR A 161 1.01 16.27 12.57
N THR A 162 1.57 17.19 13.38
CA THR A 162 1.95 18.51 12.86
C THR A 162 3.15 18.33 11.94
N PRO A 163 3.03 18.57 10.63
CA PRO A 163 4.15 18.41 9.72
C PRO A 163 5.19 19.51 9.99
N GLU A 164 6.45 19.14 9.88
CA GLU A 164 7.50 20.13 9.72
C GLU A 164 7.34 20.85 8.37
N ALA A 165 7.85 22.06 8.25
CA ALA A 165 7.74 22.83 7.03
C ALA A 165 8.32 22.05 5.84
N GLY A 166 7.48 21.73 4.87
CA GLY A 166 7.87 20.98 3.68
C GLY A 166 6.74 20.92 2.65
N GLY A 167 7.15 20.83 1.38
CA GLY A 167 6.20 20.70 0.28
C GLY A 167 5.76 19.26 0.09
N PHE A 168 4.47 19.09 -0.15
CA PHE A 168 3.89 17.84 -0.66
C PHE A 168 3.57 18.04 -2.15
N TYR A 169 3.95 17.07 -2.95
CA TYR A 169 3.70 17.06 -4.38
C TYR A 169 2.86 15.83 -4.72
N ILE A 170 1.87 16.00 -5.59
CA ILE A 170 0.97 14.92 -5.98
C ILE A 170 0.63 15.01 -7.46
N ILE A 171 0.52 13.85 -8.11
CA ILE A 171 -0.07 13.71 -9.44
C ILE A 171 -1.15 12.63 -9.34
N LEU A 172 -2.34 12.98 -9.81
CA LEU A 172 -3.50 12.09 -9.91
C LEU A 172 -3.97 12.05 -11.36
N ARG A 173 -4.26 10.84 -11.87
CA ARG A 173 -4.83 10.66 -13.21
C ARG A 173 -5.92 9.62 -13.18
N GLY A 174 -6.86 9.81 -14.08
CA GLY A 174 -7.95 8.91 -14.34
C GLY A 174 -8.41 9.01 -15.78
N GLY A 175 -9.41 8.22 -16.13
CA GLY A 175 -10.00 8.23 -17.47
C GLY A 175 -11.36 7.58 -17.49
N LEU A 176 -12.05 7.84 -18.59
CA LEU A 176 -13.28 7.20 -19.00
C LEU A 176 -12.94 6.09 -19.99
N PHE A 177 -13.56 4.95 -19.81
CA PHE A 177 -13.31 3.77 -20.63
C PHE A 177 -14.64 3.22 -21.14
N ASP A 178 -14.70 2.96 -22.43
CA ASP A 178 -15.83 2.38 -23.17
C ASP A 178 -15.66 0.87 -23.44
N THR A 179 -14.74 0.24 -22.73
CA THR A 179 -14.57 -1.20 -22.77
C THR A 179 -15.64 -1.91 -21.95
N ASP A 180 -16.11 -3.05 -22.44
CA ASP A 180 -17.16 -3.84 -21.76
C ASP A 180 -16.79 -4.38 -20.41
N GLN A 181 -15.50 -4.50 -20.11
CA GLN A 181 -15.02 -5.14 -18.89
C GLN A 181 -13.73 -4.55 -18.34
N LEU A 182 -13.79 -4.16 -17.07
CA LEU A 182 -12.61 -4.00 -16.25
C LEU A 182 -12.07 -5.38 -15.85
N LYS A 183 -10.76 -5.61 -16.04
CA LYS A 183 -10.12 -6.87 -15.65
C LYS A 183 -8.98 -6.62 -14.68
N ILE A 184 -8.85 -7.55 -13.73
CA ILE A 184 -7.68 -7.73 -12.87
C ILE A 184 -7.17 -9.14 -13.14
N GLY A 185 -5.99 -9.25 -13.76
CA GLY A 185 -5.57 -10.51 -14.36
C GLY A 185 -6.63 -11.04 -15.33
N ASP A 186 -7.01 -12.29 -15.16
CA ASP A 186 -8.05 -12.93 -15.96
C ASP A 186 -9.47 -12.74 -15.41
N VAL A 187 -9.62 -12.06 -14.27
CA VAL A 187 -10.92 -11.88 -13.62
C VAL A 187 -11.60 -10.60 -14.14
N ALA A 188 -12.73 -10.77 -14.79
CA ALA A 188 -13.60 -9.66 -15.17
C ALA A 188 -14.37 -9.15 -13.95
N LEU A 189 -14.34 -7.85 -13.71
CA LEU A 189 -15.08 -7.19 -12.66
C LEU A 189 -16.39 -6.61 -13.21
N PRO A 190 -17.50 -6.70 -12.48
CA PRO A 190 -18.74 -6.05 -12.91
C PRO A 190 -18.65 -4.52 -12.79
N PRO A 191 -19.48 -3.75 -13.49
CA PRO A 191 -19.45 -2.28 -13.49
C PRO A 191 -19.63 -1.64 -12.12
N ASN A 192 -20.31 -2.31 -11.20
CA ASN A 192 -20.53 -1.87 -9.83
C ASN A 192 -19.43 -2.32 -8.85
N ALA A 193 -18.35 -2.92 -9.34
CA ALA A 193 -17.19 -3.24 -8.48
C ALA A 193 -16.56 -1.95 -7.94
N ARG A 194 -16.10 -2.02 -6.69
CA ARG A 194 -15.36 -0.96 -6.00
C ARG A 194 -14.11 -1.53 -5.39
N LEU A 195 -13.01 -0.79 -5.49
CA LEU A 195 -11.81 -1.10 -4.72
C LEU A 195 -11.99 -0.54 -3.31
N ARG A 196 -11.74 -1.37 -2.31
CA ARG A 196 -11.75 -1.02 -0.89
C ARG A 196 -10.41 -1.35 -0.28
N LEU A 197 -10.05 -0.63 0.76
CA LEU A 197 -8.89 -0.92 1.58
C LEU A 197 -9.34 -1.33 2.98
N GLU A 198 -9.13 -2.60 3.30
CA GLU A 198 -9.20 -3.10 4.66
C GLU A 198 -7.82 -2.90 5.30
N LYS A 199 -7.79 -2.40 6.53
CA LYS A 199 -6.53 -2.05 7.19
C LYS A 199 -6.54 -2.30 8.69
N TYR A 200 -5.38 -2.61 9.21
CA TYR A 200 -5.12 -2.70 10.63
C TYR A 200 -3.82 -1.97 10.98
N ALA A 201 -3.79 -1.30 12.10
CA ALA A 201 -2.58 -0.76 12.72
C ALA A 201 -2.73 -0.83 14.24
N GLY A 202 -1.90 -1.62 14.90
CA GLY A 202 -2.01 -1.79 16.34
C GLY A 202 -1.16 -2.92 16.90
N PRO A 203 -1.20 -3.08 18.23
CA PRO A 203 -0.52 -4.16 18.90
C PRO A 203 -1.19 -5.50 18.62
N LEU A 204 -0.38 -6.54 18.47
CA LEU A 204 -0.83 -7.92 18.34
C LEU A 204 -0.01 -8.81 19.29
N LYS A 205 -0.68 -9.69 20.01
CA LYS A 205 -0.04 -10.63 20.94
C LYS A 205 0.49 -11.85 20.21
N PRO A 206 1.47 -12.56 20.76
CA PRO A 206 1.88 -13.86 20.26
C PRO A 206 0.68 -14.80 20.10
N LEU A 207 0.60 -15.49 18.95
CA LEU A 207 -0.45 -16.41 18.56
C LEU A 207 -1.85 -15.79 18.36
N GLU A 208 -1.98 -14.49 18.52
CA GLU A 208 -3.22 -13.79 18.21
C GLU A 208 -3.49 -13.79 16.71
N VAL A 209 -4.76 -13.91 16.35
CA VAL A 209 -5.22 -13.91 14.96
C VAL A 209 -5.68 -12.50 14.60
N LEU A 210 -5.11 -11.96 13.55
CA LEU A 210 -5.50 -10.70 12.93
C LEU A 210 -6.48 -10.96 11.79
N ASP A 211 -7.60 -10.28 11.75
CA ASP A 211 -8.42 -10.15 10.55
C ASP A 211 -7.75 -9.10 9.62
N VAL A 212 -7.06 -9.58 8.59
CA VAL A 212 -6.41 -8.74 7.56
C VAL A 212 -7.45 -8.12 6.65
N ALA A 213 -8.53 -8.86 6.36
CA ALA A 213 -9.74 -8.36 5.71
C ALA A 213 -10.97 -9.11 6.20
N ASN A 214 -12.09 -8.39 6.30
CA ASN A 214 -13.38 -8.96 6.68
C ASN A 214 -14.51 -8.33 5.86
N ILE A 215 -14.88 -8.96 4.76
CA ILE A 215 -15.94 -8.52 3.86
C ILE A 215 -17.23 -9.24 4.24
N PRO A 216 -18.32 -8.53 4.58
CA PRO A 216 -19.55 -9.15 5.02
C PRO A 216 -20.24 -9.94 3.89
N THR A 217 -21.08 -10.90 4.28
CA THR A 217 -21.99 -11.61 3.36
C THR A 217 -22.85 -10.64 2.56
N GLY A 218 -23.36 -11.08 1.42
CA GLY A 218 -24.05 -10.24 0.45
C GLY A 218 -23.13 -9.58 -0.57
N ASN A 219 -21.82 -9.83 -0.49
CA ASN A 219 -20.82 -9.28 -1.39
C ASN A 219 -19.97 -10.40 -2.02
N SER A 220 -19.75 -10.28 -3.32
CA SER A 220 -18.71 -11.01 -4.04
C SER A 220 -17.46 -10.16 -4.19
N GLY A 221 -16.32 -10.77 -4.48
CA GLY A 221 -15.11 -9.98 -4.67
C GLY A 221 -13.88 -10.76 -5.08
N LEU A 222 -12.78 -10.01 -5.02
CA LEU A 222 -11.44 -10.46 -5.38
C LEU A 222 -10.42 -9.77 -4.46
N LEU A 223 -9.64 -10.53 -3.70
CA LEU A 223 -8.44 -10.00 -3.04
C LEU A 223 -7.40 -9.65 -4.12
N PHE A 224 -7.00 -8.40 -4.17
CA PHE A 224 -6.06 -7.91 -5.18
C PHE A 224 -4.62 -7.89 -4.67
N MET A 225 -4.43 -7.37 -3.45
CA MET A 225 -3.10 -7.21 -2.87
C MET A 225 -3.18 -7.21 -1.35
N SER A 226 -2.14 -7.72 -0.72
CA SER A 226 -1.93 -7.55 0.72
C SER A 226 -0.53 -7.03 1.02
N THR A 227 -0.42 -6.25 2.09
CA THR A 227 0.86 -5.86 2.71
C THR A 227 0.83 -6.17 4.19
N LEU A 228 1.99 -6.45 4.74
CA LEU A 228 2.16 -6.65 6.16
C LEU A 228 3.48 -6.02 6.60
N ALA A 229 3.45 -5.29 7.69
CA ALA A 229 4.64 -4.77 8.37
C ALA A 229 4.57 -5.12 9.85
N VAL A 230 5.68 -5.55 10.42
CA VAL A 230 5.79 -5.93 11.82
C VAL A 230 6.95 -5.18 12.45
N ASN A 231 6.69 -4.54 13.58
CA ASN A 231 7.70 -3.94 14.45
C ASN A 231 7.61 -4.58 15.82
N ASN A 232 8.71 -5.18 16.24
CA ASN A 232 8.86 -5.72 17.58
C ASN A 232 10.04 -5.06 18.28
N SER A 233 9.75 -4.15 19.20
CA SER A 233 10.75 -3.36 19.93
C SER A 233 11.29 -4.07 21.18
N GLY A 234 10.92 -5.30 21.43
CA GLY A 234 11.34 -6.06 22.64
C GLY A 234 12.25 -7.24 22.34
N VAL A 235 12.17 -7.81 21.15
CA VAL A 235 12.82 -9.09 20.82
C VAL A 235 13.31 -9.11 19.36
N GLY A 236 14.57 -9.47 19.17
CA GLY A 236 15.13 -9.75 17.84
C GLY A 236 14.85 -11.20 17.46
N SER A 237 13.68 -11.45 16.84
CA SER A 237 13.28 -12.79 16.41
C SER A 237 12.35 -12.75 15.21
N LEU A 238 12.50 -13.70 14.30
CA LEU A 238 11.62 -13.93 13.16
C LEU A 238 10.61 -15.07 13.41
N ASN A 239 10.50 -15.59 14.62
CA ASN A 239 9.63 -16.73 14.91
C ASN A 239 8.15 -16.46 14.65
N PHE A 240 7.71 -15.20 14.57
CA PHE A 240 6.36 -14.86 14.16
C PHE A 240 6.05 -15.28 12.72
N LEU A 241 7.06 -15.49 11.88
CA LEU A 241 6.91 -15.96 10.50
C LEU A 241 6.36 -17.40 10.42
N GLU A 242 6.45 -18.20 11.48
CA GLU A 242 5.75 -19.49 11.57
C GLU A 242 4.21 -19.34 11.51
N GLY A 243 3.70 -18.12 11.68
CA GLY A 243 2.28 -17.82 11.52
C GLY A 243 1.81 -17.93 10.10
N CYS A 244 0.59 -18.43 9.93
CA CYS A 244 0.01 -18.72 8.63
C CYS A 244 -1.16 -17.79 8.31
N PHE A 245 -1.45 -17.70 7.03
CA PHE A 245 -2.66 -17.06 6.52
C PHE A 245 -3.77 -18.09 6.33
N HIS A 246 -5.00 -17.72 6.66
CA HIS A 246 -6.21 -18.47 6.37
C HIS A 246 -7.21 -17.60 5.63
N MET A 247 -7.91 -18.20 4.67
CA MET A 247 -8.94 -17.53 3.88
C MET A 247 -10.24 -18.33 3.96
N TYR A 248 -11.33 -17.64 4.25
CA TYR A 248 -12.66 -18.23 4.45
C TYR A 248 -13.64 -17.64 3.44
N ASP A 249 -14.28 -18.49 2.66
CA ASP A 249 -15.35 -18.15 1.72
C ASP A 249 -16.48 -19.19 1.88
N PRO A 250 -17.58 -18.82 2.54
CA PRO A 250 -17.92 -17.55 3.17
C PRO A 250 -17.16 -17.29 4.50
N PRO A 251 -17.25 -16.08 5.10
CA PRO A 251 -16.51 -15.72 6.32
C PRO A 251 -16.93 -16.56 7.54
N THR A 252 -18.09 -17.20 7.50
CA THR A 252 -18.62 -18.11 8.53
C THR A 252 -18.07 -19.54 8.43
N GLN A 253 -17.27 -19.83 7.40
CA GLN A 253 -16.67 -21.15 7.25
C GLN A 253 -15.79 -21.48 8.45
N GLN A 254 -15.77 -22.76 8.81
CA GLN A 254 -14.96 -23.23 9.93
C GLN A 254 -13.48 -23.34 9.55
N PHE A 255 -12.63 -23.28 10.58
CA PHE A 255 -11.21 -23.57 10.44
C PHE A 255 -10.98 -24.93 9.74
N PRO A 256 -10.00 -25.05 8.85
CA PRO A 256 -8.94 -24.08 8.50
C PRO A 256 -9.33 -23.07 7.39
N GLY A 257 -10.56 -23.10 6.90
CA GLY A 257 -11.02 -22.28 5.80
C GLY A 257 -10.85 -22.95 4.43
N THR A 258 -10.98 -22.16 3.36
CA THR A 258 -10.85 -22.61 1.96
C THR A 258 -9.40 -22.67 1.51
N LEU A 259 -8.59 -21.72 1.94
CA LEU A 259 -7.17 -21.62 1.62
C LEU A 259 -6.37 -21.41 2.90
N LEU A 260 -5.20 -22.00 2.94
CA LEU A 260 -4.24 -21.76 4.01
C LEU A 260 -2.81 -21.73 3.46
N SER A 261 -1.94 -20.93 4.09
CA SER A 261 -0.50 -20.99 3.87
C SER A 261 0.17 -21.87 4.92
N THR A 262 1.43 -22.22 4.68
CA THR A 262 2.28 -22.91 5.65
C THR A 262 2.94 -21.95 6.61
N GLY A 263 3.56 -20.88 6.13
CA GLY A 263 4.20 -19.82 6.90
C GLY A 263 3.91 -18.44 6.32
N THR A 264 4.34 -17.43 7.02
CA THR A 264 4.23 -16.04 6.54
C THR A 264 5.12 -15.82 5.32
N GLU A 265 6.36 -16.30 5.36
CA GLU A 265 7.30 -16.21 4.24
C GLU A 265 6.82 -16.95 3.00
N ASP A 266 6.18 -18.11 3.18
CA ASP A 266 5.66 -18.92 2.09
C ASP A 266 4.52 -18.21 1.36
N TYR A 267 3.66 -17.52 2.13
CA TYR A 267 2.60 -16.70 1.55
C TYR A 267 3.16 -15.55 0.70
N TYR A 268 4.32 -14.98 1.06
CA TYR A 268 4.98 -13.92 0.29
C TYR A 268 5.98 -14.44 -0.75
N ASP A 269 5.83 -15.70 -1.19
CA ASP A 269 6.66 -16.36 -2.23
C ASP A 269 8.15 -16.45 -1.87
N SER A 270 8.44 -16.65 -0.59
CA SER A 270 9.77 -16.89 -0.09
C SER A 270 9.84 -18.24 0.66
N GLY A 271 10.85 -18.45 1.45
CA GLY A 271 10.99 -19.62 2.31
C GLY A 271 12.11 -19.40 3.33
N TRP A 272 12.12 -20.27 4.33
CA TRP A 272 13.21 -20.31 5.30
C TRP A 272 13.51 -18.95 5.94
N TYR A 273 12.48 -18.28 6.45
CA TYR A 273 12.58 -16.99 7.14
C TYR A 273 13.23 -15.89 6.28
N PHE A 274 13.04 -15.93 4.96
CA PHE A 274 13.64 -14.97 4.03
C PHE A 274 15.16 -14.92 4.10
N ASN A 275 15.83 -16.08 4.35
CA ASN A 275 17.26 -16.14 4.54
C ASN A 275 18.09 -15.74 3.29
N ALA A 276 17.45 -15.66 2.11
CA ALA A 276 18.06 -15.13 0.89
C ALA A 276 18.08 -13.58 0.86
N GLY A 277 17.49 -12.91 1.85
CA GLY A 277 17.42 -11.45 1.94
C GLY A 277 16.24 -10.84 1.21
N GLU A 278 16.25 -9.52 1.16
CA GLU A 278 15.20 -8.72 0.54
C GLU A 278 15.11 -8.92 -0.98
N PHE A 279 13.90 -8.87 -1.52
CA PHE A 279 13.65 -8.97 -2.95
C PHE A 279 12.41 -8.16 -3.35
N ARG A 280 12.29 -7.84 -4.66
CA ARG A 280 11.17 -7.07 -5.22
C ARG A 280 10.81 -7.65 -6.57
N MET A 281 9.86 -8.59 -6.57
CA MET A 281 9.33 -9.22 -7.78
C MET A 281 8.01 -8.58 -8.20
N PRO A 282 7.55 -8.79 -9.45
CA PRO A 282 6.29 -8.21 -9.93
C PRO A 282 5.05 -8.61 -9.13
N VAL A 283 5.05 -9.80 -8.52
CA VAL A 283 3.88 -10.36 -7.81
C VAL A 283 4.02 -10.32 -6.29
N SER A 284 5.24 -10.33 -5.78
CA SER A 284 5.51 -10.33 -4.34
C SER A 284 6.85 -9.65 -4.05
N GLY A 285 7.05 -9.27 -2.80
CA GLY A 285 8.32 -8.70 -2.37
C GLY A 285 8.46 -8.66 -0.87
N PHE A 286 9.69 -8.76 -0.46
CA PHE A 286 10.17 -8.60 0.89
C PHE A 286 11.04 -7.33 0.93
N THR A 287 10.49 -6.26 1.45
CA THR A 287 11.01 -4.91 1.24
C THR A 287 11.91 -4.44 2.37
N HIS A 288 11.81 -5.05 3.55
CA HIS A 288 12.61 -4.66 4.69
C HIS A 288 12.80 -5.81 5.67
N ILE A 289 14.02 -5.95 6.16
CA ILE A 289 14.36 -6.78 7.33
C ILE A 289 15.45 -6.11 8.15
N LYS A 290 15.19 -5.99 9.43
CA LYS A 290 16.19 -5.63 10.43
C LYS A 290 15.96 -6.48 11.66
N VAL A 291 16.97 -7.27 12.05
CA VAL A 291 16.94 -8.11 13.25
C VAL A 291 18.15 -7.76 14.10
N GLU A 292 17.92 -7.17 15.24
CA GLU A 292 18.90 -6.84 16.26
C GLU A 292 18.51 -7.53 17.58
N LYS A 293 19.34 -7.48 18.60
CA LYS A 293 19.07 -8.17 19.87
C LYS A 293 17.67 -7.89 20.45
N ASN A 294 17.18 -6.66 20.32
CA ASN A 294 15.93 -6.19 20.91
C ASN A 294 15.02 -5.49 19.90
N LEU A 295 15.17 -5.79 18.62
CA LEU A 295 14.40 -5.15 17.58
C LEU A 295 14.23 -6.11 16.40
N THR A 296 13.01 -6.21 15.90
CA THR A 296 12.71 -6.79 14.60
C THR A 296 11.82 -5.83 13.85
N GLU A 297 12.27 -5.42 12.64
CA GLU A 297 11.46 -4.68 11.67
C GLU A 297 11.38 -5.53 10.40
N TRP A 298 10.17 -5.69 9.86
CA TRP A 298 9.91 -6.56 8.73
C TRP A 298 8.73 -6.06 7.91
N SER A 299 8.83 -6.06 6.56
CA SER A 299 7.70 -5.72 5.70
C SER A 299 7.74 -6.45 4.37
N ALA A 300 6.53 -6.78 3.86
CA ALA A 300 6.35 -7.51 2.61
C ALA A 300 5.04 -7.14 1.92
N TYR A 301 4.94 -7.48 0.61
CA TYR A 301 3.73 -7.35 -0.19
C TYR A 301 3.49 -8.57 -1.08
N ARG A 302 2.21 -8.81 -1.43
CA ARG A 302 1.81 -9.81 -2.42
C ARG A 302 0.60 -9.34 -3.23
N PHE A 303 0.68 -9.50 -4.55
CA PHE A 303 -0.46 -9.37 -5.47
C PHE A 303 -1.07 -10.73 -5.78
N HIS A 304 -2.40 -10.75 -5.89
CA HIS A 304 -3.19 -11.91 -6.32
C HIS A 304 -3.76 -11.74 -7.73
N GLU A 305 -3.01 -11.10 -8.62
CA GLU A 305 -3.42 -10.95 -10.01
C GLU A 305 -3.24 -12.24 -10.81
N GLN A 306 -2.17 -13.00 -10.52
CA GLN A 306 -1.83 -14.23 -11.23
C GLN A 306 -2.45 -15.47 -10.58
N ASP A 307 -2.70 -15.41 -9.28
CA ASP A 307 -3.35 -16.44 -8.47
C ASP A 307 -4.61 -15.87 -7.79
N PRO A 308 -5.67 -15.56 -8.55
CA PRO A 308 -6.79 -14.75 -8.06
C PRO A 308 -7.56 -15.45 -6.93
N VAL A 309 -7.61 -14.81 -5.78
CA VAL A 309 -8.41 -15.22 -4.62
C VAL A 309 -9.77 -14.56 -4.72
N ARG A 310 -10.74 -15.33 -5.21
CA ARG A 310 -12.13 -14.90 -5.45
C ARG A 310 -13.04 -15.41 -4.36
N PHE A 311 -14.08 -14.65 -4.05
CA PHE A 311 -15.13 -15.05 -3.13
C PHE A 311 -16.52 -14.65 -3.64
N ARG A 312 -17.56 -15.36 -3.17
CA ARG A 312 -18.94 -15.19 -3.67
C ARG A 312 -19.89 -14.56 -2.68
N ASP A 313 -19.71 -14.78 -1.40
CA ASP A 313 -20.66 -14.32 -0.38
C ASP A 313 -19.94 -13.91 0.91
N GLY A 314 -19.19 -12.84 0.81
CA GLY A 314 -18.31 -12.37 1.88
C GLY A 314 -16.99 -13.14 1.92
N PHE A 315 -16.05 -12.61 2.70
CA PHE A 315 -14.68 -13.10 2.74
C PHE A 315 -14.03 -12.72 4.06
N ARG A 316 -13.33 -13.65 4.67
CA ARG A 316 -12.47 -13.37 5.81
C ARG A 316 -11.07 -13.86 5.51
N PHE A 317 -10.10 -12.96 5.65
CA PHE A 317 -8.69 -13.22 5.46
C PHE A 317 -7.96 -12.94 6.76
N THR A 318 -7.28 -13.93 7.30
CA THR A 318 -6.64 -13.84 8.62
C THR A 318 -5.16 -14.16 8.54
N TRP A 319 -4.40 -13.59 9.44
CA TRP A 319 -3.01 -13.92 9.71
C TRP A 319 -2.83 -14.16 11.21
N ARG A 320 -1.97 -15.10 11.56
CA ARG A 320 -1.63 -15.37 12.95
C ARG A 320 -0.17 -15.03 13.22
N CYS A 321 0.09 -14.38 14.36
CA CYS A 321 1.45 -14.10 14.80
C CYS A 321 2.11 -15.35 15.40
N GLY A 322 2.92 -16.06 14.61
CA GLY A 322 3.58 -17.30 15.02
C GLY A 322 2.69 -18.54 14.98
N ASP A 323 3.27 -19.68 15.31
CA ASP A 323 2.58 -20.97 15.35
C ASP A 323 2.86 -21.76 16.63
N GLU A 324 2.04 -22.76 16.89
CA GLU A 324 2.24 -23.79 17.91
C GLU A 324 2.48 -25.14 17.23
N VAL A 325 3.50 -25.86 17.67
CA VAL A 325 3.69 -27.26 17.27
C VAL A 325 2.64 -28.14 17.96
N SER A 326 1.93 -28.94 17.18
CA SER A 326 1.05 -29.97 17.69
C SER A 326 1.81 -31.00 18.52
N LYS A 327 1.08 -31.77 19.36
CA LYS A 327 1.65 -32.97 20.02
C LYS A 327 2.14 -33.99 19.01
N ASP A 328 1.56 -33.99 17.79
CA ASP A 328 2.04 -34.80 16.68
C ASP A 328 3.23 -34.07 16.01
N PRO A 329 4.40 -34.70 15.95
CA PRO A 329 5.58 -34.08 15.37
C PRO A 329 5.33 -33.61 13.92
N GLY A 330 5.67 -32.36 13.62
CA GLY A 330 5.55 -31.79 12.28
C GLY A 330 4.16 -31.21 11.95
N VAL A 331 3.24 -31.16 12.90
CA VAL A 331 1.91 -30.54 12.71
C VAL A 331 1.79 -29.31 13.58
N GLY A 332 1.70 -28.13 12.95
CA GLY A 332 1.42 -26.86 13.61
C GLY A 332 -0.06 -26.51 13.66
N LYS A 333 -0.44 -25.48 14.41
CA LYS A 333 -1.83 -24.98 14.49
C LYS A 333 -2.33 -24.36 13.18
N CYS A 334 -1.46 -24.06 12.25
CA CYS A 334 -1.85 -23.71 10.90
C CYS A 334 -2.69 -24.81 10.24
N TYR A 335 -2.55 -26.07 10.67
CA TYR A 335 -3.22 -27.22 10.12
C TYR A 335 -4.27 -27.81 11.04
N THR A 336 -4.18 -27.55 12.34
CA THR A 336 -5.10 -28.12 13.35
C THR A 336 -5.46 -27.07 14.39
N GLN A 337 -6.63 -27.25 15.04
CA GLN A 337 -7.02 -26.46 16.22
C GLN A 337 -6.52 -27.07 17.53
N SER A 338 -5.86 -28.23 17.49
CA SER A 338 -5.38 -28.91 18.71
C SER A 338 -4.24 -28.12 19.34
N GLY A 339 -4.23 -28.07 20.68
CA GLY A 339 -3.17 -27.45 21.45
C GLY A 339 -1.82 -28.12 21.22
N GLY A 340 -0.76 -27.36 21.31
CA GLY A 340 0.61 -27.80 21.15
C GLY A 340 1.59 -26.92 21.93
N ASN A 341 2.88 -27.09 21.68
CA ASN A 341 3.92 -26.22 22.19
C ASN A 341 4.12 -25.04 21.23
N VAL A 342 4.40 -23.87 21.79
CA VAL A 342 4.73 -22.69 21.01
C VAL A 342 6.07 -22.90 20.30
N VAL A 343 6.14 -22.64 19.01
CA VAL A 343 7.38 -22.68 18.24
C VAL A 343 8.18 -21.43 18.52
N GLY A 344 9.30 -21.60 19.20
CA GLY A 344 10.13 -20.49 19.62
C GLY A 344 9.42 -19.51 20.56
N SER A 345 9.65 -18.22 20.36
CA SER A 345 8.94 -17.14 21.04
C SER A 345 8.26 -16.27 19.99
N PRO A 346 7.09 -16.64 19.50
CA PRO A 346 6.37 -15.81 18.54
C PRO A 346 6.11 -14.45 19.17
N THR A 347 6.57 -13.41 18.51
CA THR A 347 6.55 -12.06 19.03
C THR A 347 5.93 -11.15 17.98
N CYS A 348 4.83 -10.50 18.36
CA CYS A 348 4.29 -9.38 17.61
C CYS A 348 3.97 -8.27 18.61
N GLU A 349 4.57 -7.12 18.43
CA GLU A 349 4.30 -5.95 19.25
C GLU A 349 3.42 -4.96 18.49
N TRP A 350 3.81 -4.59 17.30
CA TRP A 350 3.07 -3.67 16.46
C TRP A 350 2.97 -4.20 15.04
N VAL A 351 1.76 -4.24 14.52
CA VAL A 351 1.47 -4.75 13.18
C VAL A 351 0.70 -3.71 12.40
N GLN A 352 1.08 -3.52 11.14
CA GLN A 352 0.30 -2.79 10.15
C GLN A 352 0.01 -3.73 8.98
N SER A 353 -1.23 -3.75 8.52
CA SER A 353 -1.61 -4.53 7.35
C SER A 353 -2.58 -3.77 6.47
N TYR A 354 -2.44 -3.95 5.16
CA TYR A 354 -3.38 -3.50 4.15
C TYR A 354 -3.82 -4.69 3.30
N ALA A 355 -5.14 -4.77 3.06
CA ALA A 355 -5.70 -5.67 2.06
C ALA A 355 -6.56 -4.85 1.09
N TRP A 356 -6.14 -4.81 -0.17
CA TRP A 356 -6.87 -4.18 -1.25
C TRP A 356 -7.81 -5.19 -1.88
N VAL A 357 -9.10 -4.92 -1.80
CA VAL A 357 -10.15 -5.88 -2.18
C VAL A 357 -11.11 -5.22 -3.16
N TYR A 358 -11.29 -5.81 -4.34
CA TYR A 358 -12.42 -5.45 -5.21
C TYR A 358 -13.68 -6.13 -4.69
N VAL A 359 -14.72 -5.35 -4.46
CA VAL A 359 -15.98 -5.82 -3.86
C VAL A 359 -17.17 -5.32 -4.69
N TRP A 360 -18.18 -6.15 -4.85
CA TRP A 360 -19.47 -5.79 -5.47
C TRP A 360 -20.61 -6.54 -4.80
N PRO A 361 -21.80 -5.93 -4.70
CA PRO A 361 -22.97 -6.60 -4.17
C PRO A 361 -23.34 -7.84 -4.99
N ASN A 362 -23.79 -8.89 -4.32
CA ASN A 362 -24.35 -10.06 -5.00
C ASN A 362 -25.57 -9.63 -5.83
N LYS A 363 -25.75 -10.21 -7.02
CA LYS A 363 -26.99 -10.05 -7.74
C LYS A 363 -28.07 -10.85 -6.98
N ASN A 364 -29.08 -10.16 -6.51
CA ASN A 364 -30.30 -10.77 -5.98
C ASN A 364 -31.01 -11.54 -7.10
#